data_c9d16a72707eb8c96b1b92a6633e3f3b
#
_entry.id   c9d16a72707eb8c96b1b92a6633e3f3b
#
_cell.length_a   1.000
_cell.length_b   1.000
_cell.length_c   1.000
_cell.angle_alpha   90.00
_cell.angle_beta   90.00
_cell.angle_gamma   90.00
#
_symmetry.space_group_name_H-M   'P 1'
#
loop_
_entity.id
_entity.type
_entity.pdbx_description
1 polymer ?
#
loop_
_entity_poly.entity_id
_entity_poly.type
_entity_poly.pdbx_seq_one_letter_code
_entity_poly.pdbx_strand_id
1 'polypeptide(L)'
;MRQKFEKSPDLFTIPISVTKFHSNCRDEAPKLLKGLQTIFMDEELNESIFLLLSDRINNKRAALIKSGRTGMGLWEILVLCVMRQGLNANYDRIHYLANSDTIMRSIMGIESESNLAVDRKQYGLTTIKDNVALLDEQTLNEINAIVVGYGHRLLKKKKKRFG
;
A
#
# COMPACT_ATOMS: atom_id res chain seq x y z
N MET A 1 -4.15 0.15 -18.01
CA MET A 1 -4.94 0.36 -16.79
C MET A 1 -4.27 -0.40 -15.66
N ARG A 2 -4.07 0.20 -14.49
CA ARG A 2 -3.47 -0.50 -13.34
C ARG A 2 -4.50 -1.38 -12.70
N GLN A 3 -4.08 -2.59 -12.30
CA GLN A 3 -4.96 -3.61 -11.77
C GLN A 3 -5.54 -3.23 -10.39
N LYS A 4 -6.71 -3.77 -10.09
CA LYS A 4 -7.36 -3.72 -8.78
C LYS A 4 -6.46 -4.37 -7.73
N PHE A 5 -6.69 -4.06 -6.45
CA PHE A 5 -6.02 -4.74 -5.34
C PHE A 5 -6.46 -6.20 -5.33
N GLU A 6 -5.61 -7.09 -5.79
CA GLU A 6 -5.92 -8.53 -5.82
C GLU A 6 -5.70 -9.14 -4.45
N LYS A 7 -6.75 -9.80 -3.94
CA LYS A 7 -6.68 -10.54 -2.66
C LYS A 7 -6.11 -11.95 -2.83
N SER A 8 -6.09 -12.48 -4.05
CA SER A 8 -5.55 -13.80 -4.37
C SER A 8 -4.12 -13.63 -4.89
N PRO A 9 -3.12 -13.94 -4.07
CA PRO A 9 -1.74 -13.87 -4.51
C PRO A 9 -1.41 -15.00 -5.48
N ASP A 10 -0.35 -14.81 -6.26
CA ASP A 10 0.28 -15.91 -6.99
C ASP A 10 0.66 -17.04 -6.04
N LEU A 11 0.73 -18.27 -6.55
CA LEU A 11 0.89 -19.52 -5.79
C LEU A 11 2.04 -19.50 -4.75
N PHE A 12 3.09 -18.71 -4.99
CA PHE A 12 4.27 -18.62 -4.12
C PHE A 12 4.37 -17.32 -3.35
N THR A 13 3.42 -16.41 -3.50
CA THR A 13 3.44 -15.12 -2.80
C THR A 13 2.82 -15.25 -1.42
N ILE A 14 3.48 -14.68 -0.40
CA ILE A 14 2.94 -14.62 0.96
C ILE A 14 1.69 -13.73 0.96
N PRO A 15 0.52 -14.27 1.37
CA PRO A 15 -0.69 -13.47 1.44
C PRO A 15 -0.54 -12.32 2.44
N ILE A 16 -1.01 -11.13 2.09
CA ILE A 16 -0.97 -9.94 2.98
C ILE A 16 -1.66 -10.24 4.32
N SER A 17 -2.73 -11.01 4.30
CA SER A 17 -3.53 -11.37 5.48
C SER A 17 -2.77 -12.15 6.55
N VAL A 18 -1.75 -12.94 6.18
CA VAL A 18 -0.99 -13.78 7.12
C VAL A 18 0.25 -13.09 7.66
N THR A 19 0.59 -11.90 7.17
CA THR A 19 1.76 -11.15 7.63
C THR A 19 1.63 -10.81 9.10
N LYS A 20 2.63 -11.20 9.90
CA LYS A 20 2.68 -10.98 11.35
C LYS A 20 3.59 -9.80 11.69
N PHE A 21 3.19 -9.06 12.72
CA PHE A 21 3.93 -7.90 13.21
C PHE A 21 4.44 -8.15 14.64
N HIS A 22 5.61 -7.61 14.96
CA HIS A 22 6.11 -7.61 16.33
C HIS A 22 5.36 -6.57 17.17
N SER A 23 4.55 -7.03 18.13
CA SER A 23 3.67 -6.18 18.94
C SER A 23 4.43 -5.20 19.86
N ASN A 24 5.66 -5.53 20.23
CA ASN A 24 6.45 -4.76 21.20
C ASN A 24 7.50 -3.84 20.56
N CYS A 25 7.44 -3.64 19.24
CA CYS A 25 8.34 -2.75 18.56
C CYS A 25 7.97 -1.28 18.80
N ARG A 26 8.94 -0.45 19.18
CA ARG A 26 8.77 1.00 19.34
C ARG A 26 8.80 1.73 17.99
N ASP A 27 9.29 1.09 16.94
CA ASP A 27 9.32 1.64 15.59
C ASP A 27 7.89 1.88 15.09
N GLU A 28 7.72 2.95 14.34
CA GLU A 28 6.44 3.31 13.73
C GLU A 28 6.11 2.49 12.48
N ALA A 29 7.13 1.95 11.80
CA ALA A 29 6.95 1.19 10.57
C ALA A 29 5.98 0.01 10.73
N PRO A 30 6.08 -0.86 11.74
CA PRO A 30 5.13 -1.96 11.94
C PRO A 30 3.69 -1.48 12.16
N LYS A 31 3.49 -0.33 12.82
CA LYS A 31 2.15 0.25 13.05
C LYS A 31 1.52 0.71 11.75
N LEU A 32 2.28 1.40 10.90
CA LEU A 32 1.84 1.85 9.58
C LEU A 32 1.50 0.66 8.68
N LEU A 33 2.36 -0.35 8.64
CA LEU A 33 2.15 -1.56 7.84
C LEU A 33 0.92 -2.35 8.32
N LYS A 34 0.67 -2.42 9.63
CA LYS A 34 -0.54 -3.03 10.17
C LYS A 34 -1.80 -2.25 9.81
N GLY A 35 -1.73 -0.93 9.81
CA GLY A 35 -2.82 -0.07 9.31
C GLY A 35 -3.12 -0.34 7.84
N LEU A 36 -2.10 -0.45 7.00
CA LEU A 36 -2.24 -0.81 5.59
C LEU A 36 -2.83 -2.21 5.40
N GLN A 37 -2.41 -3.20 6.18
CA GLN A 37 -3.01 -4.53 6.17
C GLN A 37 -4.51 -4.46 6.48
N THR A 38 -4.91 -3.67 7.46
CA THR A 38 -6.31 -3.47 7.83
C THR A 38 -7.11 -2.86 6.67
N ILE A 39 -6.57 -1.84 6.01
CA ILE A 39 -7.18 -1.24 4.81
C ILE A 39 -7.34 -2.26 3.69
N PHE A 40 -6.32 -3.07 3.44
CA PHE A 40 -6.34 -4.09 2.40
C PHE A 40 -7.42 -5.16 2.65
N MET A 41 -7.57 -5.58 3.92
CA MET A 41 -8.47 -6.66 4.33
C MET A 41 -9.93 -6.21 4.45
N ASP A 42 -10.18 -4.94 4.71
CA ASP A 42 -11.54 -4.39 4.81
C ASP A 42 -12.09 -4.04 3.42
N GLU A 43 -13.23 -4.63 3.07
CA GLU A 43 -13.81 -4.49 1.72
C GLU A 43 -14.26 -3.06 1.42
N GLU A 44 -14.86 -2.38 2.40
CA GLU A 44 -15.37 -1.00 2.21
C GLU A 44 -14.21 -0.03 2.02
N LEU A 45 -13.17 -0.13 2.86
CA LEU A 45 -11.98 0.71 2.76
C LEU A 45 -11.18 0.42 1.50
N ASN A 46 -10.97 -0.86 1.21
CA ASN A 46 -10.24 -1.30 0.02
C ASN A 46 -10.86 -0.73 -1.26
N GLU A 47 -12.18 -0.90 -1.43
CA GLU A 47 -12.87 -0.41 -2.61
C GLU A 47 -12.86 1.12 -2.70
N SER A 48 -13.13 1.81 -1.60
CA SER A 48 -13.17 3.28 -1.59
C SER A 48 -11.80 3.89 -1.94
N ILE A 49 -10.73 3.35 -1.37
CA ILE A 49 -9.37 3.84 -1.63
C ILE A 49 -8.92 3.45 -3.04
N PHE A 50 -9.24 2.24 -3.50
CA PHE A 50 -8.93 1.82 -4.86
C PHE A 50 -9.59 2.73 -5.90
N LEU A 51 -10.87 3.05 -5.75
CA LEU A 51 -11.58 3.93 -6.67
C LEU A 51 -10.94 5.33 -6.72
N LEU A 52 -10.60 5.90 -5.56
CA LEU A 52 -9.91 7.19 -5.49
C LEU A 52 -8.55 7.14 -6.21
N LEU A 53 -7.73 6.13 -5.92
CA LEU A 53 -6.41 5.98 -6.54
C LEU A 53 -6.51 5.75 -8.05
N SER A 54 -7.45 4.91 -8.47
CA SER A 54 -7.69 4.62 -9.88
C SER A 54 -8.08 5.88 -10.64
N ASP A 55 -8.99 6.68 -10.09
CA ASP A 55 -9.39 7.95 -10.68
C ASP A 55 -8.21 8.92 -10.80
N ARG A 56 -7.49 9.12 -9.71
CA ARG A 56 -6.38 10.10 -9.66
C ARG A 56 -5.18 9.70 -10.52
N ILE A 57 -4.80 8.44 -10.53
CA ILE A 57 -3.60 7.97 -11.23
C ILE A 57 -3.89 7.62 -12.68
N ASN A 58 -4.96 6.90 -12.97
CA ASN A 58 -5.28 6.47 -14.33
C ASN A 58 -5.67 7.65 -15.21
N ASN A 59 -6.44 8.61 -14.71
CA ASN A 59 -6.84 9.79 -15.47
C ASN A 59 -5.67 10.71 -15.77
N LYS A 60 -4.74 10.92 -14.83
CA LYS A 60 -3.50 11.68 -15.08
C LYS A 60 -2.62 11.04 -16.16
N ARG A 61 -2.63 9.71 -16.29
CA ARG A 61 -1.83 8.96 -17.27
C ARG A 61 -2.51 8.71 -18.60
N ALA A 62 -3.82 8.65 -18.67
CA ALA A 62 -4.54 8.46 -19.94
C ALA A 62 -4.16 9.51 -20.99
N ALA A 63 -3.77 10.72 -20.55
CA ALA A 63 -3.25 11.78 -21.41
C ALA A 63 -1.81 11.55 -21.90
N LEU A 64 -1.03 10.64 -21.28
CA LEU A 64 0.43 10.53 -21.50
C LEU A 64 0.89 9.23 -22.14
N ILE A 65 0.08 8.16 -22.20
CA ILE A 65 0.57 6.83 -22.63
C ILE A 65 -0.37 6.19 -23.64
N LYS A 66 0.08 6.15 -24.90
CA LYS A 66 -0.58 5.39 -25.97
C LYS A 66 -0.16 3.90 -26.03
N SER A 67 0.93 3.51 -25.47
CA SER A 67 1.31 2.09 -25.27
C SER A 67 2.50 2.01 -24.32
N GLY A 68 2.54 1.05 -23.42
CA GLY A 68 3.68 0.89 -22.53
C GLY A 68 3.54 -0.26 -21.55
N ARG A 69 4.69 -0.64 -21.00
CA ARG A 69 4.86 -1.63 -19.94
C ARG A 69 3.90 -1.37 -18.80
N THR A 70 3.27 -2.42 -18.27
CA THR A 70 2.43 -2.35 -17.06
C THR A 70 3.20 -1.66 -15.93
N GLY A 71 2.67 -0.55 -15.44
CA GLY A 71 3.32 0.21 -14.38
C GLY A 71 3.17 -0.48 -13.02
N MET A 72 3.82 0.09 -11.98
CA MET A 72 3.65 -0.35 -10.59
C MET A 72 2.17 -0.38 -10.19
N GLY A 73 1.75 -1.41 -9.43
CA GLY A 73 0.38 -1.55 -8.96
C GLY A 73 -0.06 -0.40 -8.05
N LEU A 74 -1.36 -0.09 -8.03
CA LEU A 74 -1.90 0.99 -7.17
C LEU A 74 -1.66 0.72 -5.69
N TRP A 75 -1.78 -0.53 -5.26
CA TRP A 75 -1.51 -0.93 -3.89
C TRP A 75 -0.05 -0.70 -3.49
N GLU A 76 0.89 -1.10 -4.34
CA GLU A 76 2.32 -0.89 -4.12
C GLU A 76 2.64 0.61 -3.98
N ILE A 77 2.06 1.46 -4.83
CA ILE A 77 2.21 2.92 -4.76
C ILE A 77 1.68 3.46 -3.45
N LEU A 78 0.51 3.02 -3.01
CA LEU A 78 -0.08 3.44 -1.75
C LEU A 78 0.83 3.08 -0.57
N VAL A 79 1.31 1.85 -0.51
CA VAL A 79 2.22 1.40 0.56
C VAL A 79 3.48 2.26 0.60
N LEU A 80 4.13 2.48 -0.55
CA LEU A 80 5.33 3.31 -0.64
C LEU A 80 5.10 4.75 -0.17
N CYS A 81 3.96 5.34 -0.57
CA CYS A 81 3.60 6.71 -0.18
C CYS A 81 3.33 6.83 1.31
N VAL A 82 2.53 5.92 1.88
CA VAL A 82 2.19 5.92 3.30
C VAL A 82 3.44 5.71 4.15
N MET A 83 4.30 4.76 3.78
CA MET A 83 5.55 4.50 4.49
C MET A 83 6.50 5.69 4.40
N ARG A 84 6.62 6.30 3.22
CA ARG A 84 7.47 7.48 3.07
C ARG A 84 7.01 8.64 3.95
N GLN A 85 5.73 8.94 3.95
CA GLN A 85 5.17 10.04 4.73
C GLN A 85 5.15 9.74 6.23
N GLY A 86 4.66 8.57 6.61
CA GLY A 86 4.52 8.18 8.00
C GLY A 86 5.86 8.06 8.74
N LEU A 87 6.93 7.67 8.04
CA LEU A 87 8.28 7.62 8.60
C LEU A 87 9.09 8.90 8.37
N ASN A 88 8.53 9.91 7.71
CA ASN A 88 9.26 11.07 7.23
C ASN A 88 10.58 10.67 6.52
N ALA A 89 10.50 9.63 5.69
CA ALA A 89 11.67 9.02 5.08
C ALA A 89 12.03 9.67 3.74
N ASN A 90 13.33 9.77 3.45
CA ASN A 90 13.80 10.10 2.12
C ASN A 90 13.61 8.92 1.15
N TYR A 91 13.78 9.15 -0.14
CA TYR A 91 13.59 8.11 -1.16
C TYR A 91 14.60 6.97 -1.07
N ASP A 92 15.83 7.23 -0.62
CA ASP A 92 16.85 6.19 -0.48
C ASP A 92 16.45 5.19 0.62
N ARG A 93 15.91 5.68 1.74
CA ARG A 93 15.38 4.82 2.81
C ARG A 93 14.18 3.99 2.32
N ILE A 94 13.24 4.59 1.60
CA ILE A 94 12.09 3.85 1.04
C ILE A 94 12.54 2.84 0.01
N HIS A 95 13.50 3.17 -0.84
CA HIS A 95 14.10 2.24 -1.79
C HIS A 95 14.74 1.04 -1.08
N TYR A 96 15.49 1.29 0.00
CA TYR A 96 16.05 0.22 0.82
C TYR A 96 14.97 -0.66 1.43
N LEU A 97 13.96 -0.09 2.08
CA LEU A 97 12.88 -0.83 2.73
C LEU A 97 12.08 -1.67 1.71
N ALA A 98 11.72 -1.11 0.58
CA ALA A 98 10.96 -1.80 -0.48
C ALA A 98 11.69 -3.01 -1.07
N ASN A 99 13.03 -3.00 -1.02
CA ASN A 99 13.86 -4.07 -1.56
C ASN A 99 14.38 -5.05 -0.50
N SER A 100 14.43 -4.65 0.77
CA SER A 100 15.12 -5.39 1.84
C SER A 100 14.24 -5.76 3.03
N ASP A 101 13.21 -4.97 3.35
CA ASP A 101 12.36 -5.24 4.50
C ASP A 101 11.28 -6.28 4.14
N THR A 102 11.37 -7.46 4.73
CA THR A 102 10.48 -8.60 4.45
C THR A 102 9.04 -8.29 4.79
N ILE A 103 8.78 -7.58 5.90
CA ILE A 103 7.41 -7.27 6.34
C ILE A 103 6.77 -6.26 5.38
N MET A 104 7.49 -5.20 5.03
CA MET A 104 7.02 -4.22 4.05
C MET A 104 6.73 -4.89 2.70
N ARG A 105 7.63 -5.76 2.23
CA ARG A 105 7.46 -6.50 0.98
C ARG A 105 6.24 -7.44 1.02
N SER A 106 6.01 -8.10 2.17
CA SER A 106 4.80 -8.92 2.37
C SER A 106 3.52 -8.07 2.29
N ILE A 107 3.52 -6.88 2.90
CA ILE A 107 2.37 -5.95 2.81
C ILE A 107 2.23 -5.36 1.40
N MET A 108 3.31 -5.20 0.65
CA MET A 108 3.24 -4.83 -0.76
C MET A 108 2.69 -5.97 -1.66
N GLY A 109 2.60 -7.19 -1.13
CA GLY A 109 2.14 -8.37 -1.89
C GLY A 109 3.17 -8.91 -2.88
N ILE A 110 4.46 -8.68 -2.63
CA ILE A 110 5.58 -9.06 -3.51
C ILE A 110 6.61 -9.98 -2.87
N GLU A 111 6.41 -10.39 -1.61
CA GLU A 111 7.31 -11.33 -0.96
C GLU A 111 6.89 -12.76 -1.27
N SER A 112 7.87 -13.64 -1.45
CA SER A 112 7.66 -15.03 -1.80
C SER A 112 8.19 -15.96 -0.70
N GLU A 113 7.51 -17.09 -0.48
CA GLU A 113 7.96 -18.15 0.41
C GLU A 113 9.18 -18.90 -0.14
N SER A 114 9.41 -18.86 -1.45
CA SER A 114 10.55 -19.53 -2.05
C SER A 114 11.83 -18.75 -1.81
N ASN A 115 12.79 -19.38 -1.14
CA ASN A 115 14.16 -18.87 -0.98
C ASN A 115 14.96 -18.87 -2.31
N LEU A 116 14.34 -19.19 -3.43
CA LEU A 116 14.94 -19.10 -4.75
C LEU A 116 15.00 -17.64 -5.18
N ALA A 117 16.06 -16.98 -4.76
CA ALA A 117 16.34 -15.56 -4.97
C ALA A 117 16.46 -15.13 -6.45
N VAL A 118 16.21 -16.02 -7.40
CA VAL A 118 16.49 -15.78 -8.82
C VAL A 118 15.52 -14.76 -9.43
N ASP A 119 14.29 -14.65 -8.92
CA ASP A 119 13.25 -13.79 -9.48
C ASP A 119 12.60 -12.82 -8.47
N ARG A 120 13.31 -12.47 -7.39
CA ARG A 120 12.79 -11.54 -6.41
C ARG A 120 12.58 -10.16 -7.04
N LYS A 121 11.32 -9.70 -7.06
CA LYS A 121 10.97 -8.37 -7.57
C LYS A 121 11.77 -7.28 -6.86
N GLN A 122 12.47 -6.47 -7.64
CA GLN A 122 13.28 -5.35 -7.17
C GLN A 122 12.81 -4.05 -7.82
N TYR A 123 12.90 -2.96 -7.10
CA TYR A 123 12.54 -1.62 -7.58
C TYR A 123 13.77 -0.75 -7.72
N GLY A 124 13.92 -0.09 -8.86
CA GLY A 124 14.89 0.98 -9.03
C GLY A 124 14.45 2.25 -8.28
N LEU A 125 15.40 3.04 -7.80
CA LEU A 125 15.14 4.30 -7.10
C LEU A 125 14.29 5.27 -7.94
N THR A 126 14.59 5.41 -9.22
CA THR A 126 13.82 6.25 -10.15
C THR A 126 12.38 5.76 -10.29
N THR A 127 12.18 4.44 -10.39
CA THR A 127 10.83 3.85 -10.44
C THR A 127 10.01 4.20 -9.20
N ILE A 128 10.61 4.14 -8.02
CA ILE A 128 9.94 4.54 -6.76
C ILE A 128 9.61 6.03 -6.78
N LYS A 129 10.56 6.91 -7.12
CA LYS A 129 10.36 8.35 -7.20
C LYS A 129 9.19 8.71 -8.13
N ASP A 130 9.19 8.19 -9.34
CA ASP A 130 8.20 8.49 -10.36
C ASP A 130 6.79 8.01 -9.97
N ASN A 131 6.69 6.86 -9.30
CA ASN A 131 5.40 6.32 -8.92
C ASN A 131 4.85 6.97 -7.63
N VAL A 132 5.70 7.24 -6.64
CA VAL A 132 5.31 7.97 -5.42
C VAL A 132 4.86 9.40 -5.75
N ALA A 133 5.50 10.06 -6.70
CA ALA A 133 5.11 11.41 -7.16
C ALA A 133 3.72 11.47 -7.82
N LEU A 134 3.10 10.34 -8.16
CA LEU A 134 1.74 10.29 -8.70
C LEU A 134 0.68 10.63 -7.65
N LEU A 135 0.98 10.43 -6.36
CA LEU A 135 0.10 10.79 -5.24
C LEU A 135 0.51 12.15 -4.68
N ASP A 136 -0.31 13.14 -4.97
CA ASP A 136 -0.16 14.47 -4.41
C ASP A 136 -0.72 14.54 -2.97
N GLU A 137 -0.41 15.63 -2.29
CA GLU A 137 -0.85 15.87 -0.92
C GLU A 137 -2.38 15.89 -0.79
N GLN A 138 -3.07 16.42 -1.78
CA GLN A 138 -4.54 16.42 -1.79
C GLN A 138 -5.08 14.99 -1.78
N THR A 139 -4.58 14.12 -2.63
CA THR A 139 -5.00 12.71 -2.68
C THR A 139 -4.74 11.99 -1.36
N LEU A 140 -3.59 12.25 -0.74
CA LEU A 140 -3.25 11.66 0.56
C LEU A 140 -4.19 12.15 1.68
N ASN A 141 -4.56 13.43 1.65
CA ASN A 141 -5.54 13.99 2.58
C ASN A 141 -6.93 13.38 2.38
N GLU A 142 -7.34 13.13 1.14
CA GLU A 142 -8.61 12.45 0.84
C GLU A 142 -8.59 10.99 1.34
N ILE A 143 -7.49 10.26 1.15
CA ILE A 143 -7.32 8.90 1.72
C ILE A 143 -7.44 8.95 3.24
N ASN A 144 -6.76 9.88 3.88
CA ASN A 144 -6.82 10.04 5.34
C ASN A 144 -8.25 10.33 5.82
N ALA A 145 -8.99 11.19 5.11
CA ALA A 145 -10.38 11.48 5.44
C ALA A 145 -11.29 10.24 5.32
N ILE A 146 -11.08 9.38 4.32
CA ILE A 146 -11.79 8.10 4.18
C ILE A 146 -11.51 7.19 5.37
N VAL A 147 -10.25 7.01 5.74
CA VAL A 147 -9.82 6.13 6.84
C VAL A 147 -10.35 6.63 8.19
N VAL A 148 -10.21 7.91 8.47
CA VAL A 148 -10.70 8.53 9.71
C VAL A 148 -12.22 8.45 9.80
N GLY A 149 -12.93 8.77 8.72
CA GLY A 149 -14.39 8.68 8.64
C GLY A 149 -14.90 7.26 8.91
N TYR A 150 -14.23 6.26 8.37
CA TYR A 150 -14.52 4.85 8.63
C TYR A 150 -14.30 4.48 10.10
N GLY A 151 -13.17 4.89 10.68
CA GLY A 151 -12.87 4.66 12.09
C GLY A 151 -13.93 5.24 13.03
N HIS A 152 -14.39 6.46 12.77
CA HIS A 152 -15.45 7.10 13.53
C HIS A 152 -16.79 6.34 13.43
N ARG A 153 -17.13 5.79 12.26
CA ARG A 153 -18.35 4.96 12.10
C ARG A 153 -18.28 3.67 12.92
N LEU A 154 -17.12 3.03 12.94
CA LEU A 154 -16.90 1.82 13.75
C LEU A 154 -17.07 2.09 15.26
N LEU A 155 -16.52 3.20 15.75
CA LEU A 155 -16.65 3.59 17.15
C LEU A 155 -18.11 3.88 17.53
N LYS A 156 -18.87 4.55 16.68
CA LYS A 156 -20.32 4.79 16.90
C LYS A 156 -21.12 3.48 16.92
N LYS A 157 -20.81 2.52 16.05
CA LYS A 157 -21.45 1.19 16.03
C LYS A 157 -21.17 0.41 17.32
N LYS A 158 -19.93 0.46 17.83
CA LYS A 158 -19.58 -0.17 19.12
C LYS A 158 -20.35 0.44 20.28
N LYS A 159 -20.43 1.77 20.39
CA LYS A 159 -21.18 2.43 21.46
C LYS A 159 -22.67 2.04 21.47
N LYS A 160 -23.30 1.86 20.31
CA LYS A 160 -24.71 1.42 20.21
C LYS A 160 -24.93 -0.05 20.62
N ARG A 161 -23.89 -0.87 20.60
CA ARG A 161 -23.97 -2.30 20.95
C ARG A 161 -23.79 -2.58 22.44
N PHE A 162 -23.18 -1.67 23.17
CA PHE A 162 -22.86 -1.79 24.61
C PHE A 162 -23.58 -0.74 25.48
N GLY A 163 -24.41 0.09 24.92
CA GLY A 163 -25.33 0.99 25.58
C GLY A 163 -26.77 0.54 25.40
#